data_df6c3912fed993971abdb9e78f820ed2
#
_entry.id   df6c3912fed993971abdb9e78f820ed2
#
_cell.length_a   1.000
_cell.length_b   1.000
_cell.length_c   1.000
_cell.angle_alpha   90.00
_cell.angle_beta   90.00
_cell.angle_gamma   90.00
#
_symmetry.space_group_name_H-M   'P 1'
#
loop_
_entity.id
_entity.type
_entity.pdbx_description
1 polymer ?
#
loop_
_entity_poly.entity_id
_entity_poly.type
_entity_poly.pdbx_seq_one_letter_code
_entity_poly.pdbx_strand_id
1 'polypeptide(L)'
;MGIAGGSCSGKTTVVHTLVGAFEGSVSTVAFDSYYRDQGHMTLNERALVNYDHPDSLDVELFVNDLRDLRDGKTIDTPIYDMSTHTRSPDTQIVAPADLVVLDGILLLAFPEVTSLLDLAVFIEASEETRFNRRIPRDVEERGRTAEQSRAQFKETVQPMHAQYVAPSVGQADLVIDGEQNPQLSFAEITSALYSQS
;
A
#
# COMPACT_ATOMS: atom_id res chain seq x y z
N MET A 1 -5.07 -5.50 10.21
CA MET A 1 -5.96 -5.15 9.10
C MET A 1 -5.15 -4.75 7.87
N GLY A 2 -5.72 -4.92 6.65
CA GLY A 2 -5.08 -4.49 5.40
C GLY A 2 -5.91 -3.43 4.67
N ILE A 3 -5.24 -2.40 4.12
CA ILE A 3 -5.86 -1.34 3.31
C ILE A 3 -5.26 -1.39 1.90
N ALA A 4 -6.06 -1.82 0.95
CA ALA A 4 -5.70 -1.87 -0.48
C ALA A 4 -6.46 -0.82 -1.29
N GLY A 5 -6.12 -0.73 -2.57
CA GLY A 5 -6.77 0.17 -3.52
C GLY A 5 -5.76 0.78 -4.48
N GLY A 6 -6.23 1.38 -5.56
CA GLY A 6 -5.39 1.93 -6.61
C GLY A 6 -4.41 3.01 -6.12
N SER A 7 -3.34 3.23 -6.88
CA SER A 7 -2.46 4.37 -6.61
C SER A 7 -3.27 5.67 -6.58
N CYS A 8 -3.06 6.49 -5.54
CA CYS A 8 -3.79 7.75 -5.30
C CYS A 8 -5.30 7.60 -5.03
N SER A 9 -5.78 6.42 -4.63
CA SER A 9 -7.19 6.25 -4.20
C SER A 9 -7.52 6.91 -2.86
N GLY A 10 -6.53 7.29 -2.04
CA GLY A 10 -6.74 7.88 -0.72
C GLY A 10 -6.30 6.99 0.45
N LYS A 11 -5.70 5.82 0.20
CA LYS A 11 -5.22 4.89 1.24
C LYS A 11 -4.40 5.58 2.34
N THR A 12 -3.35 6.29 1.96
CA THR A 12 -2.44 6.95 2.90
C THR A 12 -3.18 7.95 3.80
N THR A 13 -4.16 8.68 3.25
CA THR A 13 -5.01 9.60 4.03
C THR A 13 -5.84 8.84 5.07
N VAL A 14 -6.42 7.71 4.68
CA VAL A 14 -7.20 6.85 5.59
C VAL A 14 -6.29 6.26 6.67
N VAL A 15 -5.10 5.76 6.32
CA VAL A 15 -4.11 5.25 7.28
C VAL A 15 -3.72 6.32 8.28
N HIS A 16 -3.39 7.54 7.84
CA HIS A 16 -3.05 8.65 8.75
C HIS A 16 -4.22 9.00 9.69
N THR A 17 -5.45 8.99 9.18
CA THR A 17 -6.63 9.26 9.99
C THR A 17 -6.83 8.17 11.06
N LEU A 18 -6.65 6.90 10.69
CA LEU A 18 -6.70 5.78 11.63
C LEU A 18 -5.64 5.89 12.72
N VAL A 19 -4.38 6.10 12.33
CA VAL A 19 -3.25 6.26 13.28
C VAL A 19 -3.49 7.42 14.25
N GLY A 20 -4.06 8.52 13.77
CA GLY A 20 -4.29 9.71 14.59
C GLY A 20 -5.52 9.64 15.51
N ALA A 21 -6.48 8.75 15.22
CA ALA A 21 -7.77 8.71 15.91
C ALA A 21 -8.05 7.38 16.66
N PHE A 22 -7.26 6.32 16.42
CA PHE A 22 -7.44 5.05 17.11
C PHE A 22 -6.99 5.13 18.56
N GLU A 23 -7.85 4.67 19.48
CA GLU A 23 -7.54 4.60 20.91
C GLU A 23 -6.78 3.31 21.21
N GLY A 24 -5.46 3.37 21.19
CA GLY A 24 -4.56 2.24 21.40
C GLY A 24 -3.25 2.41 20.66
N SER A 25 -2.36 1.43 20.76
CA SER A 25 -1.12 1.41 20.00
C SER A 25 -1.41 1.03 18.52
N VAL A 26 -0.77 1.74 17.59
CA VAL A 26 -0.88 1.44 16.15
C VAL A 26 0.51 1.29 15.56
N SER A 27 0.72 0.20 14.84
CA SER A 27 1.89 0.01 13.98
C SER A 27 1.46 -0.03 12.51
N THR A 28 2.29 0.53 11.64
CA THR A 28 2.03 0.56 10.20
C THR A 28 3.12 -0.15 9.44
N VAL A 29 2.74 -0.95 8.43
CA VAL A 29 3.67 -1.61 7.52
C VAL A 29 3.25 -1.31 6.09
N ALA A 30 4.09 -0.61 5.34
CA ALA A 30 3.87 -0.33 3.93
C ALA A 30 4.34 -1.51 3.07
N PHE A 31 3.45 -2.10 2.30
CA PHE A 31 3.81 -3.18 1.37
C PHE A 31 4.78 -2.69 0.29
N ASP A 32 4.69 -1.41 -0.09
CA ASP A 32 5.61 -0.79 -1.05
C ASP A 32 7.07 -0.75 -0.55
N SER A 33 7.33 -0.90 0.75
CA SER A 33 8.69 -1.07 1.30
C SER A 33 9.31 -2.41 0.91
N TYR A 34 8.51 -3.39 0.52
CA TYR A 34 8.95 -4.73 0.15
C TYR A 34 9.20 -4.92 -1.35
N TYR A 35 9.30 -3.84 -2.14
CA TYR A 35 9.81 -4.00 -3.50
C TYR A 35 11.18 -4.67 -3.48
N ARG A 36 11.40 -5.60 -4.43
CA ARG A 36 12.67 -6.28 -4.58
C ARG A 36 13.79 -5.28 -4.84
N ASP A 37 14.92 -5.47 -4.18
CA ASP A 37 16.09 -4.61 -4.41
C ASP A 37 16.62 -4.79 -5.84
N GLN A 38 16.75 -3.67 -6.54
CA GLN A 38 17.27 -3.59 -7.90
C GLN A 38 18.68 -2.94 -7.92
N GLY A 39 19.41 -2.99 -6.79
CA GLY A 39 20.72 -2.39 -6.65
C GLY A 39 21.77 -2.85 -7.66
N HIS A 40 21.58 -4.03 -8.26
CA HIS A 40 22.42 -4.59 -9.33
C HIS A 40 22.23 -3.93 -10.70
N MET A 41 21.15 -3.16 -10.91
CA MET A 41 20.81 -2.44 -12.15
C MET A 41 21.28 -0.99 -12.08
N THR A 42 21.49 -0.36 -13.23
CA THR A 42 21.64 1.10 -13.33
C THR A 42 20.34 1.82 -13.04
N LEU A 43 20.39 3.11 -12.67
CA LEU A 43 19.20 3.92 -12.41
C LEU A 43 18.22 3.94 -13.61
N ASN A 44 18.77 4.00 -14.84
CA ASN A 44 17.95 4.00 -16.06
C ASN A 44 17.23 2.67 -16.27
N GLU A 45 17.86 1.54 -16.00
CA GLU A 45 17.24 0.22 -16.08
C GLU A 45 16.16 0.06 -15.01
N ARG A 46 16.41 0.51 -13.77
CA ARG A 46 15.40 0.51 -12.70
C ARG A 46 14.16 1.32 -13.06
N ALA A 47 14.34 2.47 -13.71
CA ALA A 47 13.24 3.32 -14.14
C ALA A 47 12.30 2.63 -15.17
N LEU A 48 12.76 1.57 -15.84
CA LEU A 48 11.98 0.78 -16.80
C LEU A 48 11.26 -0.42 -16.16
N VAL A 49 11.55 -0.74 -14.91
CA VAL A 49 10.89 -1.84 -14.18
C VAL A 49 9.42 -1.47 -13.91
N ASN A 50 8.53 -2.44 -14.14
CA ASN A 50 7.12 -2.27 -13.82
C ASN A 50 6.86 -2.59 -12.34
N TYR A 51 6.90 -1.56 -11.50
CA TYR A 51 6.66 -1.68 -10.05
C TYR A 51 5.18 -1.91 -9.68
N ASP A 52 4.27 -1.75 -10.61
CA ASP A 52 2.85 -2.07 -10.40
C ASP A 52 2.53 -3.56 -10.70
N HIS A 53 3.52 -4.36 -11.14
CA HIS A 53 3.38 -5.80 -11.35
C HIS A 53 3.65 -6.58 -10.06
N PRO A 54 2.88 -7.66 -9.74
CA PRO A 54 3.08 -8.49 -8.55
C PRO A 54 4.53 -8.98 -8.34
N ASP A 55 5.23 -9.38 -9.40
CA ASP A 55 6.61 -9.89 -9.33
C ASP A 55 7.63 -8.86 -8.82
N SER A 56 7.26 -7.58 -8.78
CA SER A 56 8.12 -6.52 -8.23
C SER A 56 8.29 -6.60 -6.72
N LEU A 57 7.40 -7.33 -6.02
CA LEU A 57 7.33 -7.41 -4.56
C LEU A 57 7.97 -8.69 -4.02
N ASP A 58 8.57 -8.58 -2.86
CA ASP A 58 9.11 -9.68 -2.06
C ASP A 58 8.03 -10.16 -1.08
N VAL A 59 7.05 -10.87 -1.63
CA VAL A 59 5.86 -11.32 -0.88
C VAL A 59 6.24 -12.30 0.22
N GLU A 60 7.24 -13.15 -0.02
CA GLU A 60 7.70 -14.13 0.97
C GLU A 60 8.25 -13.46 2.23
N LEU A 61 9.11 -12.44 2.06
CA LEU A 61 9.63 -11.66 3.18
C LEU A 61 8.47 -10.96 3.93
N PHE A 62 7.55 -10.31 3.19
CA PHE A 62 6.42 -9.64 3.79
C PHE A 62 5.53 -10.58 4.62
N VAL A 63 5.20 -11.75 4.08
CA VAL A 63 4.38 -12.75 4.78
C VAL A 63 5.07 -13.28 6.04
N ASN A 64 6.39 -13.47 5.99
CA ASN A 64 7.16 -13.91 7.17
C ASN A 64 7.17 -12.83 8.25
N ASP A 65 7.37 -11.56 7.89
CA ASP A 65 7.30 -10.44 8.81
C ASP A 65 5.91 -10.30 9.45
N LEU A 66 4.84 -10.48 8.67
CA LEU A 66 3.47 -10.45 9.22
C LEU A 66 3.21 -11.58 10.22
N ARG A 67 3.72 -12.78 9.96
CA ARG A 67 3.61 -13.90 10.90
C ARG A 67 4.36 -13.62 12.20
N ASP A 68 5.56 -13.06 12.11
CA ASP A 68 6.35 -12.67 13.28
C ASP A 68 5.65 -11.58 14.09
N LEU A 69 5.06 -10.55 13.47
CA LEU A 69 4.23 -9.55 14.17
C LEU A 69 3.03 -10.19 14.86
N ARG A 70 2.34 -11.12 14.19
CA ARG A 70 1.19 -11.85 14.75
C ARG A 70 1.59 -12.73 15.95
N ASP A 71 2.80 -13.28 15.92
CA ASP A 71 3.40 -14.05 17.02
C ASP A 71 3.92 -13.15 18.17
N GLY A 72 3.72 -11.84 18.10
CA GLY A 72 4.17 -10.88 19.10
C GLY A 72 5.64 -10.49 19.02
N LYS A 73 6.32 -10.75 17.90
CA LYS A 73 7.71 -10.40 17.68
C LYS A 73 7.84 -9.05 16.98
N THR A 74 8.90 -8.34 17.30
CA THR A 74 9.32 -7.14 16.55
C THR A 74 9.98 -7.56 15.25
N ILE A 75 9.75 -6.81 14.18
CA ILE A 75 10.34 -7.02 12.86
C ILE A 75 11.19 -5.85 12.41
N ASP A 76 12.10 -6.11 11.47
CA ASP A 76 12.94 -5.13 10.80
C ASP A 76 12.47 -4.97 9.35
N THR A 77 11.55 -4.02 9.09
CA THR A 77 11.00 -3.80 7.74
C THR A 77 12.02 -3.12 6.84
N PRO A 78 12.08 -3.48 5.54
CA PRO A 78 12.94 -2.75 4.60
C PRO A 78 12.52 -1.29 4.48
N ILE A 79 13.48 -0.42 4.16
CA ILE A 79 13.23 0.96 3.74
C ILE A 79 13.49 1.03 2.25
N TYR A 80 12.47 1.41 1.47
CA TYR A 80 12.56 1.53 0.02
C TYR A 80 12.57 2.99 -0.43
N ASP A 81 13.59 3.36 -1.18
CA ASP A 81 13.70 4.69 -1.78
C ASP A 81 13.06 4.71 -3.18
N MET A 82 11.90 5.36 -3.26
CA MET A 82 11.14 5.53 -4.49
C MET A 82 11.82 6.41 -5.54
N SER A 83 12.83 7.21 -5.15
CA SER A 83 13.56 8.09 -6.06
C SER A 83 14.71 7.36 -6.77
N THR A 84 15.34 6.44 -6.09
CA THR A 84 16.44 5.63 -6.62
C THR A 84 16.03 4.21 -7.01
N HIS A 85 14.82 3.80 -6.64
CA HIS A 85 14.28 2.45 -6.85
C HIS A 85 15.18 1.35 -6.28
N THR A 86 15.62 1.54 -5.01
CA THR A 86 16.43 0.57 -4.27
C THR A 86 16.00 0.46 -2.81
N ARG A 87 16.35 -0.65 -2.18
CA ARG A 87 16.29 -0.76 -0.71
C ARG A 87 17.48 -0.04 -0.07
N SER A 88 17.22 0.67 1.02
CA SER A 88 18.26 1.17 1.91
C SER A 88 18.99 0.00 2.60
N PRO A 89 20.27 0.15 2.99
CA PRO A 89 20.90 -0.78 3.90
C PRO A 89 20.32 -0.73 5.32
N ASP A 90 19.65 0.37 5.68
CA ASP A 90 18.96 0.52 6.96
C ASP A 90 17.57 -0.12 6.91
N THR A 91 17.06 -0.51 8.08
CA THR A 91 15.72 -1.05 8.28
C THR A 91 14.93 -0.17 9.26
N GLN A 92 13.62 -0.33 9.28
CA GLN A 92 12.74 0.28 10.25
C GLN A 92 12.20 -0.78 11.20
N ILE A 93 12.37 -0.56 12.50
CA ILE A 93 11.83 -1.45 13.54
C ILE A 93 10.33 -1.21 13.66
N VAL A 94 9.56 -2.28 13.57
CA VAL A 94 8.11 -2.28 13.80
C VAL A 94 7.78 -3.28 14.91
N ALA A 95 7.18 -2.79 15.99
CA ALA A 95 6.74 -3.62 17.12
C ALA A 95 5.28 -4.04 16.96
N PRO A 96 4.85 -5.16 17.54
CA PRO A 96 3.45 -5.52 17.69
C PRO A 96 2.66 -4.40 18.38
N ALA A 97 1.40 -4.25 17.99
CA ALA A 97 0.51 -3.20 18.49
C ALA A 97 -0.93 -3.73 18.58
N ASP A 98 -1.82 -2.98 19.27
CA ASP A 98 -3.25 -3.31 19.35
C ASP A 98 -3.88 -3.34 17.95
N LEU A 99 -3.39 -2.48 17.05
CA LEU A 99 -3.77 -2.45 15.64
C LEU A 99 -2.52 -2.40 14.76
N VAL A 100 -2.35 -3.38 13.88
CA VAL A 100 -1.36 -3.35 12.81
C VAL A 100 -2.07 -3.02 11.50
N VAL A 101 -1.70 -1.90 10.88
CA VAL A 101 -2.26 -1.44 9.61
C VAL A 101 -1.26 -1.69 8.48
N LEU A 102 -1.67 -2.48 7.50
CA LEU A 102 -0.91 -2.76 6.29
C LEU A 102 -1.47 -1.90 5.15
N ASP A 103 -0.60 -1.25 4.37
CA ASP A 103 -0.98 -0.41 3.22
C ASP A 103 -0.26 -0.85 1.96
N GLY A 104 -0.98 -1.04 0.85
CA GLY A 104 -0.36 -1.33 -0.43
C GLY A 104 -1.35 -1.51 -1.58
N ILE A 105 -0.92 -1.15 -2.79
CA ILE A 105 -1.79 -1.23 -3.99
C ILE A 105 -2.15 -2.68 -4.36
N LEU A 106 -1.23 -3.62 -4.13
CA LEU A 106 -1.38 -5.04 -4.48
C LEU A 106 -1.69 -5.92 -3.26
N LEU A 107 -1.94 -5.34 -2.08
CA LEU A 107 -2.05 -6.07 -0.83
C LEU A 107 -3.07 -7.21 -0.87
N LEU A 108 -4.24 -6.98 -1.47
CA LEU A 108 -5.31 -7.98 -1.58
C LEU A 108 -5.20 -8.86 -2.84
N ALA A 109 -4.17 -8.67 -3.67
CA ALA A 109 -3.94 -9.51 -4.84
C ALA A 109 -3.24 -10.84 -4.48
N PHE A 110 -2.76 -10.99 -3.25
CA PHE A 110 -2.03 -12.17 -2.77
C PHE A 110 -2.84 -12.93 -1.72
N PRO A 111 -3.31 -14.15 -2.03
CA PRO A 111 -4.08 -14.96 -1.07
C PRO A 111 -3.33 -15.26 0.22
N GLU A 112 -2.01 -15.44 0.16
CA GLU A 112 -1.15 -15.66 1.32
C GLU A 112 -1.08 -14.46 2.26
N VAL A 113 -1.30 -13.24 1.75
CA VAL A 113 -1.40 -12.02 2.56
C VAL A 113 -2.80 -11.87 3.11
N THR A 114 -3.84 -12.01 2.26
CA THR A 114 -5.24 -11.84 2.69
C THR A 114 -5.64 -12.81 3.78
N SER A 115 -5.10 -14.05 3.77
CA SER A 115 -5.36 -15.04 4.82
C SER A 115 -4.82 -14.68 6.22
N LEU A 116 -3.96 -13.68 6.31
CA LEU A 116 -3.41 -13.16 7.57
C LEU A 116 -4.14 -11.91 8.07
N LEU A 117 -5.09 -11.38 7.32
CA LEU A 117 -5.83 -10.18 7.70
C LEU A 117 -7.07 -10.55 8.53
N ASP A 118 -7.29 -9.80 9.61
CA ASP A 118 -8.54 -9.87 10.37
C ASP A 118 -9.61 -8.97 9.74
N LEU A 119 -9.22 -7.92 9.02
CA LEU A 119 -10.10 -7.05 8.23
C LEU A 119 -9.38 -6.61 6.95
N ALA A 120 -9.98 -6.86 5.81
CA ALA A 120 -9.51 -6.42 4.51
C ALA A 120 -10.36 -5.24 4.00
N VAL A 121 -9.75 -4.08 3.79
CA VAL A 121 -10.40 -2.86 3.32
C VAL A 121 -9.90 -2.50 1.93
N PHE A 122 -10.80 -2.18 1.01
CA PHE A 122 -10.45 -1.66 -0.31
C PHE A 122 -10.90 -0.21 -0.44
N ILE A 123 -9.97 0.69 -0.74
CA ILE A 123 -10.28 2.10 -1.01
C ILE A 123 -10.46 2.28 -2.51
N GLU A 124 -11.70 2.51 -2.91
CA GLU A 124 -12.08 2.74 -4.29
C GLU A 124 -12.06 4.23 -4.62
N ALA A 125 -11.56 4.59 -5.79
CA ALA A 125 -11.68 5.93 -6.36
C ALA A 125 -11.68 5.83 -7.88
N SER A 126 -12.39 6.75 -8.53
CA SER A 126 -12.46 6.82 -9.99
C SER A 126 -11.06 6.94 -10.61
N GLU A 127 -10.90 6.41 -11.83
CA GLU A 127 -9.63 6.52 -12.55
C GLU A 127 -9.24 8.00 -12.74
N GLU A 128 -10.22 8.84 -13.05
CA GLU A 128 -10.01 10.28 -13.23
C GLU A 128 -9.47 10.93 -11.95
N THR A 129 -10.05 10.63 -10.80
CA THR A 129 -9.60 11.14 -9.50
C THR A 129 -8.19 10.65 -9.18
N ARG A 130 -7.90 9.36 -9.38
CA ARG A 130 -6.57 8.79 -9.16
C ARG A 130 -5.52 9.42 -10.09
N PHE A 131 -5.86 9.63 -11.36
CA PHE A 131 -4.98 10.29 -12.33
C PHE A 131 -4.70 11.74 -11.92
N ASN A 132 -5.73 12.51 -11.58
CA ASN A 132 -5.60 13.91 -11.21
C ASN A 132 -4.81 14.11 -9.90
N ARG A 133 -4.93 13.21 -8.94
CA ARG A 133 -4.16 13.22 -7.68
C ARG A 133 -2.70 12.78 -7.89
N ARG A 134 -2.44 11.88 -8.84
CA ARG A 134 -1.10 11.32 -9.06
C ARG A 134 -0.13 12.33 -9.64
N ILE A 135 -0.56 13.13 -10.60
CA ILE A 135 0.35 14.05 -11.33
C ILE A 135 1.04 15.03 -10.37
N PRO A 136 0.33 15.83 -9.54
CA PRO A 136 0.98 16.74 -8.60
C PRO A 136 1.85 15.99 -7.58
N ARG A 137 1.39 14.86 -7.02
CA ARG A 137 2.18 14.06 -6.10
C ARG A 137 3.50 13.60 -6.71
N ASP A 138 3.49 13.04 -7.92
CA ASP A 138 4.70 12.52 -8.56
C ASP A 138 5.70 13.66 -8.89
N VAL A 139 5.20 14.87 -9.17
CA VAL A 139 6.04 16.06 -9.38
C VAL A 139 6.66 16.54 -8.07
N GLU A 140 5.87 16.64 -7.01
CA GLU A 140 6.28 17.21 -5.73
C GLU A 140 7.15 16.25 -4.90
N GLU A 141 6.80 14.93 -4.91
CA GLU A 141 7.39 13.96 -3.99
C GLU A 141 8.37 12.99 -4.67
N ARG A 142 8.27 12.78 -6.00
CA ARG A 142 9.04 11.75 -6.71
C ARG A 142 9.98 12.30 -7.79
N GLY A 143 10.10 13.62 -7.88
CA GLY A 143 11.01 14.30 -8.82
C GLY A 143 10.71 14.06 -10.31
N ARG A 144 9.48 13.62 -10.64
CA ARG A 144 9.05 13.39 -12.03
C ARG A 144 8.51 14.66 -12.65
N THR A 145 8.56 14.72 -14.00
CA THR A 145 7.76 15.73 -14.70
C THR A 145 6.31 15.28 -14.81
N ALA A 146 5.39 16.23 -14.98
CA ALA A 146 3.97 15.93 -15.20
C ALA A 146 3.76 15.04 -16.45
N GLU A 147 4.60 15.18 -17.47
CA GLU A 147 4.56 14.41 -18.70
C GLU A 147 4.98 12.95 -18.46
N GLN A 148 6.07 12.73 -17.70
CA GLN A 148 6.51 11.41 -17.29
C GLN A 148 5.46 10.70 -16.42
N SER A 149 4.82 11.41 -15.48
CA SER A 149 3.77 10.84 -14.65
C SER A 149 2.54 10.41 -15.48
N ARG A 150 2.14 11.25 -16.46
CA ARG A 150 1.03 10.90 -17.37
C ARG A 150 1.35 9.69 -18.25
N ALA A 151 2.55 9.64 -18.81
CA ALA A 151 2.99 8.48 -19.63
C ALA A 151 2.98 7.21 -18.80
N GLN A 152 3.61 7.20 -17.64
CA GLN A 152 3.65 6.04 -16.76
C GLN A 152 2.25 5.58 -16.31
N PHE A 153 1.35 6.54 -16.02
CA PHE A 153 -0.02 6.18 -15.63
C PHE A 153 -0.70 5.35 -16.72
N LYS A 154 -0.59 5.76 -17.98
CA LYS A 154 -1.22 5.07 -19.12
C LYS A 154 -0.52 3.76 -19.49
N GLU A 155 0.81 3.73 -19.41
CA GLU A 155 1.60 2.60 -19.90
C GLU A 155 1.70 1.45 -18.89
N THR A 156 1.73 1.75 -17.59
CA THR A 156 1.90 0.73 -16.56
C THR A 156 0.80 0.75 -15.50
N VAL A 157 0.53 1.89 -14.85
CA VAL A 157 -0.36 1.96 -13.69
C VAL A 157 -1.79 1.55 -14.03
N GLN A 158 -2.36 2.09 -15.10
CA GLN A 158 -3.73 1.80 -15.52
C GLN A 158 -3.90 0.32 -15.94
N PRO A 159 -3.05 -0.26 -16.81
CA PRO A 159 -3.13 -1.68 -17.17
C PRO A 159 -2.96 -2.61 -15.96
N MET A 160 -1.98 -2.34 -15.10
CA MET A 160 -1.74 -3.17 -13.91
C MET A 160 -2.86 -3.04 -12.88
N HIS A 161 -3.43 -1.84 -12.72
CA HIS A 161 -4.61 -1.66 -11.90
C HIS A 161 -5.78 -2.52 -12.41
N ALA A 162 -6.07 -2.49 -13.70
CA ALA A 162 -7.16 -3.28 -14.30
C ALA A 162 -6.92 -4.80 -14.15
N GLN A 163 -5.67 -5.23 -14.25
CA GLN A 163 -5.31 -6.65 -14.22
C GLN A 163 -5.23 -7.23 -12.80
N TYR A 164 -4.69 -6.48 -11.83
CA TYR A 164 -4.35 -7.02 -10.51
C TYR A 164 -5.07 -6.32 -9.36
N VAL A 165 -5.18 -4.98 -9.40
CA VAL A 165 -5.71 -4.21 -8.26
C VAL A 165 -7.24 -4.25 -8.26
N ALA A 166 -7.90 -3.89 -9.36
CA ALA A 166 -9.36 -3.82 -9.42
C ALA A 166 -10.03 -5.18 -9.14
N PRO A 167 -9.55 -6.32 -9.65
CA PRO A 167 -10.14 -7.62 -9.32
C PRO A 167 -9.99 -7.99 -7.82
N SER A 168 -8.98 -7.48 -7.14
CA SER A 168 -8.74 -7.79 -5.72
C SER A 168 -9.79 -7.19 -4.78
N VAL A 169 -10.65 -6.31 -5.26
CA VAL A 169 -11.81 -5.81 -4.49
C VAL A 169 -12.70 -6.95 -3.99
N GLY A 170 -12.77 -8.05 -4.74
CA GLY A 170 -13.53 -9.25 -4.34
C GLY A 170 -12.97 -9.97 -3.09
N GLN A 171 -11.80 -9.58 -2.61
CA GLN A 171 -11.18 -10.09 -1.38
C GLN A 171 -11.38 -9.16 -0.18
N ALA A 172 -12.03 -8.00 -0.37
CA ALA A 172 -12.27 -7.03 0.68
C ALA A 172 -13.53 -7.36 1.48
N ASP A 173 -13.45 -7.23 2.80
CA ASP A 173 -14.60 -7.27 3.70
C ASP A 173 -15.38 -5.95 3.67
N LEU A 174 -14.68 -4.85 3.36
CA LEU A 174 -15.23 -3.51 3.33
C LEU A 174 -14.66 -2.71 2.14
N VAL A 175 -15.54 -2.08 1.38
CA VAL A 175 -15.17 -1.15 0.30
C VAL A 175 -15.53 0.27 0.73
N ILE A 176 -14.54 1.16 0.69
CA ILE A 176 -14.66 2.57 1.12
C ILE A 176 -14.50 3.48 -0.08
N ASP A 177 -15.35 4.50 -0.19
CA ASP A 177 -15.19 5.56 -1.17
C ASP A 177 -14.00 6.46 -0.79
N GLY A 178 -12.91 6.39 -1.55
CA GLY A 178 -11.69 7.20 -1.37
C GLY A 178 -11.85 8.66 -1.79
N GLU A 179 -13.03 9.06 -2.24
CA GLU A 179 -13.37 10.44 -2.59
C GLU A 179 -14.19 11.12 -1.49
N GLN A 180 -14.70 10.35 -0.51
CA GLN A 180 -15.42 10.88 0.63
C GLN A 180 -14.50 11.52 1.69
N ASN A 181 -15.12 12.13 2.71
CA ASN A 181 -14.40 12.68 3.86
C ASN A 181 -13.69 11.55 4.64
N PRO A 182 -12.37 11.64 4.91
CA PRO A 182 -11.61 10.63 5.64
C PRO A 182 -12.17 10.26 7.03
N GLN A 183 -12.88 11.18 7.69
CA GLN A 183 -13.54 10.91 8.97
C GLN A 183 -14.71 9.92 8.84
N LEU A 184 -15.41 9.92 7.70
CA LEU A 184 -16.41 8.90 7.41
C LEU A 184 -15.77 7.55 7.18
N SER A 185 -14.68 7.50 6.42
CA SER A 185 -13.89 6.28 6.22
C SER A 185 -13.42 5.69 7.55
N PHE A 186 -12.92 6.54 8.47
CA PHE A 186 -12.54 6.12 9.82
C PHE A 186 -13.71 5.49 10.59
N ALA A 187 -14.87 6.14 10.58
CA ALA A 187 -16.05 5.64 11.28
C ALA A 187 -16.54 4.28 10.73
N GLU A 188 -16.53 4.11 9.41
CA GLU A 188 -16.91 2.85 8.77
C GLU A 188 -15.92 1.73 9.12
N ILE A 189 -14.61 1.98 9.03
CA ILE A 189 -13.56 1.00 9.35
C ILE A 189 -13.60 0.61 10.83
N THR A 190 -13.72 1.57 11.73
CA THR A 190 -13.80 1.28 13.18
C THR A 190 -15.06 0.49 13.52
N SER A 191 -16.21 0.81 12.91
CA SER A 191 -17.43 0.04 13.07
C SER A 191 -17.23 -1.42 12.62
N ALA A 192 -16.56 -1.65 11.49
CA ALA A 192 -16.26 -2.99 11.00
C ALA A 192 -15.31 -3.76 11.93
N LEU A 193 -14.25 -3.11 12.45
CA LEU A 193 -13.31 -3.71 13.41
C LEU A 193 -14.01 -4.20 14.67
N TYR A 194 -14.90 -3.37 15.27
CA TYR A 194 -15.63 -3.75 16.48
C TYR A 194 -16.75 -4.76 16.25
N SER A 195 -17.21 -4.93 15.01
CA SER A 195 -18.23 -5.93 14.67
C SER A 195 -17.68 -7.36 14.56
N GLN A 196 -16.36 -7.50 14.44
CA GLN A 196 -15.67 -8.80 14.32
C GLN A 196 -15.12 -9.29 15.68
N SER A 197 -15.19 -8.47 16.71
CA SER A 197 -14.78 -8.78 18.10
C SER A 197 -15.93 -9.39 18.88
#